data_80503ccaa8e01c2a838f713320ba700c
#
_entry.id   80503ccaa8e01c2a838f713320ba700c
#
_cell.length_a   1.000
_cell.length_b   1.000
_cell.length_c   1.000
_cell.angle_alpha   90.00
_cell.angle_beta   90.00
_cell.angle_gamma   90.00
#
_symmetry.space_group_name_H-M   'P 1'
#
loop_
_entity.id
_entity.type
_entity.pdbx_description
1 polymer ?
#
loop_
_entity_poly.entity_id
_entity_poly.type
_entity_poly.pdbx_seq_one_letter_code
_entity_poly.pdbx_strand_id
1 'polypeptide(L)'
;MRRRDHVKKEENVSYWQSYSDMMAALLLIFVLVIAVAIVALNDYKEKLAEQNEELLARQDLLEKQADEYLKLKEELEEKQAEIDKIIGVKQEIIEALNQEFSKEEIAINIDQQTGAIVFDASILYDRSKSELKGEGIQFLDRFLPIYIGVLFSSEFKDDIAEIIIEGHTDTDSGYMYNLGLSQDRA
;
A
#
# COMPACT_ATOMS: atom_id res chain seq x y z
N MET A 1 60.09 -47.68 95.23
CA MET A 1 58.91 -46.85 95.06
C MET A 1 59.18 -45.85 93.88
N ARG A 2 58.62 -46.11 92.69
CA ARG A 2 58.77 -45.29 91.47
C ARG A 2 57.47 -44.61 91.20
N ARG A 3 57.45 -43.27 91.40
CA ARG A 3 56.33 -42.44 90.99
C ARG A 3 56.36 -42.29 89.50
N ARG A 4 55.20 -42.54 88.82
CA ARG A 4 54.95 -42.26 87.40
C ARG A 4 54.37 -40.87 87.34
N ASP A 5 55.10 -39.92 86.76
CA ASP A 5 54.61 -38.62 86.36
C ASP A 5 53.82 -38.83 85.06
N HIS A 6 52.51 -38.65 85.12
CA HIS A 6 51.69 -38.56 83.97
C HIS A 6 51.78 -37.13 83.43
N VAL A 7 52.43 -36.97 82.31
CA VAL A 7 52.51 -35.75 81.57
C VAL A 7 51.13 -35.50 80.96
N LYS A 8 50.47 -34.39 81.41
CA LYS A 8 49.36 -33.77 80.70
C LYS A 8 49.91 -33.12 79.47
N LYS A 9 49.85 -33.76 78.32
CA LYS A 9 50.14 -33.22 77.02
C LYS A 9 48.88 -33.38 76.19
N GLU A 10 48.50 -32.26 75.56
CA GLU A 10 47.63 -32.24 74.36
C GLU A 10 46.15 -31.88 74.49
N GLU A 11 45.81 -30.79 75.16
CA GLU A 11 44.51 -30.22 74.97
C GLU A 11 44.57 -28.92 74.10
N ASN A 12 45.73 -28.29 73.93
CA ASN A 12 45.88 -27.03 73.19
C ASN A 12 46.02 -27.21 71.66
N VAL A 13 46.40 -28.39 71.16
CA VAL A 13 46.55 -28.66 69.73
C VAL A 13 45.20 -28.83 69.02
N SER A 14 44.22 -29.36 69.71
CA SER A 14 42.89 -29.62 69.21
C SER A 14 42.07 -28.33 68.87
N TYR A 15 42.24 -27.25 69.67
CA TYR A 15 41.52 -25.98 69.46
C TYR A 15 41.95 -25.25 68.19
N TRP A 16 43.23 -25.15 67.96
CA TRP A 16 43.78 -24.48 66.77
C TRP A 16 43.46 -25.27 65.48
N GLN A 17 43.42 -26.55 65.57
CA GLN A 17 43.10 -27.45 64.45
C GLN A 17 41.62 -27.31 64.07
N SER A 18 40.71 -27.35 65.05
CA SER A 18 39.29 -27.13 64.84
C SER A 18 38.96 -25.71 64.29
N TYR A 19 39.66 -24.69 64.76
CA TYR A 19 39.53 -23.33 64.27
C TYR A 19 40.01 -23.19 62.81
N SER A 20 41.15 -23.78 62.48
CA SER A 20 41.72 -23.85 61.17
C SER A 20 40.80 -24.55 60.17
N ASP A 21 40.21 -25.72 60.56
CA ASP A 21 39.24 -26.45 59.74
C ASP A 21 37.95 -25.65 59.50
N MET A 22 37.46 -24.99 60.55
CA MET A 22 36.27 -24.09 60.37
C MET A 22 36.55 -22.92 59.45
N MET A 23 37.73 -22.30 59.55
CA MET A 23 38.13 -21.21 58.65
C MET A 23 38.35 -21.71 57.22
N ALA A 24 38.94 -22.88 57.02
CA ALA A 24 39.13 -23.50 55.72
C ALA A 24 37.79 -23.85 55.06
N ALA A 25 36.84 -24.42 55.84
CA ALA A 25 35.47 -24.68 55.35
C ALA A 25 34.73 -23.42 54.94
N LEU A 26 34.85 -22.34 55.72
CA LEU A 26 34.23 -21.04 55.45
C LEU A 26 34.80 -20.39 54.17
N LEU A 27 36.14 -20.46 54.02
CA LEU A 27 36.86 -19.98 52.84
C LEU A 27 36.45 -20.77 51.58
N LEU A 28 36.29 -22.08 51.69
CA LEU A 28 35.87 -22.97 50.60
C LEU A 28 34.45 -22.62 50.15
N ILE A 29 33.51 -22.41 51.09
CA ILE A 29 32.15 -21.96 50.78
C ILE A 29 32.20 -20.61 50.09
N PHE A 30 33.00 -19.66 50.54
CA PHE A 30 33.12 -18.34 49.93
C PHE A 30 33.66 -18.41 48.51
N VAL A 31 34.70 -19.21 48.25
CA VAL A 31 35.22 -19.45 46.91
C VAL A 31 34.16 -20.06 45.99
N LEU A 32 33.39 -21.02 46.53
CA LEU A 32 32.31 -21.67 45.76
C LEU A 32 31.19 -20.68 45.39
N VAL A 33 30.80 -19.83 46.33
CA VAL A 33 29.81 -18.74 46.05
C VAL A 33 30.33 -17.78 44.99
N ILE A 34 31.59 -17.38 45.06
CA ILE A 34 32.21 -16.52 44.03
C ILE A 34 32.22 -17.23 42.67
N ALA A 35 32.59 -18.50 42.61
CA ALA A 35 32.61 -19.27 41.38
C ALA A 35 31.22 -19.33 40.73
N VAL A 36 30.17 -19.62 41.50
CA VAL A 36 28.78 -19.62 41.02
C VAL A 36 28.36 -18.22 40.55
N ALA A 37 28.72 -17.20 41.30
CA ALA A 37 28.39 -15.81 40.89
C ALA A 37 29.09 -15.40 39.57
N ILE A 38 30.33 -15.82 39.34
CA ILE A 38 31.04 -15.54 38.07
C ILE A 38 30.35 -16.26 36.90
N VAL A 39 29.97 -17.53 37.07
CA VAL A 39 29.25 -18.28 36.02
C VAL A 39 27.93 -17.59 35.72
N ALA A 40 27.13 -17.25 36.72
CA ALA A 40 25.85 -16.55 36.54
C ALA A 40 26.01 -15.19 35.86
N LEU A 41 27.08 -14.43 36.21
CA LEU A 41 27.38 -13.16 35.55
C LEU A 41 27.77 -13.31 34.07
N ASN A 42 28.50 -14.37 33.73
CA ASN A 42 28.87 -14.64 32.33
C ASN A 42 27.65 -15.01 31.50
N ASP A 43 26.77 -15.92 32.02
CA ASP A 43 25.52 -16.28 31.37
C ASP A 43 24.61 -15.05 31.16
N TYR A 44 24.58 -14.15 32.15
CA TYR A 44 23.80 -12.93 32.06
C TYR A 44 24.35 -11.96 30.99
N LYS A 45 25.67 -11.83 30.92
CA LYS A 45 26.34 -11.01 29.88
C LYS A 45 26.11 -11.55 28.49
N GLU A 46 26.16 -12.89 28.31
CA GLU A 46 25.92 -13.52 27.03
C GLU A 46 24.47 -13.27 26.55
N LYS A 47 23.47 -13.47 27.42
CA LYS A 47 22.07 -13.15 27.13
C LYS A 47 21.84 -11.67 26.82
N LEU A 48 22.51 -10.79 27.55
CA LEU A 48 22.40 -9.35 27.29
C LEU A 48 23.00 -8.96 25.95
N ALA A 49 24.11 -9.59 25.54
CA ALA A 49 24.72 -9.37 24.23
C ALA A 49 23.81 -9.86 23.11
N GLU A 50 23.22 -11.05 23.25
CA GLU A 50 22.24 -11.60 22.30
C GLU A 50 21.00 -10.69 22.15
N GLN A 51 20.43 -10.23 23.27
CA GLN A 51 19.30 -9.30 23.25
C GLN A 51 19.64 -7.96 22.59
N ASN A 52 20.84 -7.44 22.82
CA ASN A 52 21.29 -6.21 22.18
C ASN A 52 21.46 -6.38 20.65
N GLU A 53 21.99 -7.50 20.21
CA GLU A 53 22.12 -7.82 18.79
C GLU A 53 20.74 -7.93 18.12
N GLU A 54 19.79 -8.62 18.77
CA GLU A 54 18.41 -8.72 18.29
C GLU A 54 17.74 -7.33 18.20
N LEU A 55 17.92 -6.49 19.23
CA LEU A 55 17.38 -5.12 19.22
C LEU A 55 17.97 -4.27 18.11
N LEU A 56 19.27 -4.35 17.85
CA LEU A 56 19.92 -3.63 16.75
C LEU A 56 19.41 -4.11 15.39
N ALA A 57 19.28 -5.42 15.19
CA ALA A 57 18.72 -5.97 13.96
C ALA A 57 17.26 -5.54 13.75
N ARG A 58 16.48 -5.47 14.83
CA ARG A 58 15.10 -4.99 14.77
C ARG A 58 14.99 -3.50 14.48
N GLN A 59 15.91 -2.70 15.01
CA GLN A 59 15.99 -1.26 14.70
C GLN A 59 16.31 -1.03 13.22
N ASP A 60 17.31 -1.73 12.67
CA ASP A 60 17.68 -1.64 11.25
C ASP A 60 16.52 -2.05 10.33
N LEU A 61 15.78 -3.10 10.70
CA LEU A 61 14.59 -3.51 9.96
C LEU A 61 13.48 -2.44 10.00
N LEU A 62 13.22 -1.86 11.17
CA LEU A 62 12.22 -0.80 11.31
C LEU A 62 12.60 0.45 10.55
N GLU A 63 13.88 0.83 10.52
CA GLU A 63 14.38 1.96 9.75
C GLU A 63 14.16 1.72 8.24
N LYS A 64 14.51 0.54 7.73
CA LYS A 64 14.25 0.17 6.33
C LYS A 64 12.76 0.19 5.98
N GLN A 65 11.91 -0.33 6.86
CA GLN A 65 10.46 -0.28 6.66
C GLN A 65 9.90 1.15 6.68
N ALA A 66 10.45 2.00 7.53
CA ALA A 66 10.06 3.41 7.59
C ALA A 66 10.44 4.15 6.28
N ASP A 67 11.64 3.91 5.76
CA ASP A 67 12.10 4.48 4.49
C ASP A 67 11.26 3.99 3.30
N GLU A 68 10.94 2.70 3.27
CA GLU A 68 10.06 2.13 2.23
C GLU A 68 8.65 2.72 2.30
N TYR A 69 8.11 2.84 3.52
CA TYR A 69 6.81 3.47 3.73
C TYR A 69 6.76 4.93 3.26
N LEU A 70 7.81 5.71 3.54
CA LEU A 70 7.90 7.10 3.10
C LEU A 70 7.93 7.21 1.57
N LYS A 71 8.70 6.35 0.88
CA LYS A 71 8.75 6.31 -0.58
C LYS A 71 7.39 5.94 -1.19
N LEU A 72 6.75 4.91 -0.64
CA LEU A 72 5.43 4.47 -1.10
C LEU A 72 4.37 5.56 -0.88
N LYS A 73 4.45 6.28 0.22
CA LYS A 73 3.56 7.40 0.51
C LYS A 73 3.74 8.55 -0.50
N GLU A 74 4.99 8.90 -0.80
CA GLU A 74 5.31 9.95 -1.79
C GLU A 74 4.80 9.56 -3.18
N GLU A 75 5.03 8.32 -3.61
CA GLU A 75 4.51 7.78 -4.87
C GLU A 75 2.97 7.80 -4.93
N LEU A 76 2.32 7.49 -3.82
CA LEU A 76 0.87 7.51 -3.71
C LEU A 76 0.30 8.93 -3.76
N GLU A 77 0.95 9.90 -3.13
CA GLU A 77 0.59 11.32 -3.20
C GLU A 77 0.75 11.86 -4.64
N GLU A 78 1.82 11.49 -5.34
CA GLU A 78 2.04 11.84 -6.75
C GLU A 78 0.92 11.27 -7.65
N LYS A 79 0.61 9.98 -7.48
CA LYS A 79 -0.48 9.34 -8.23
C LYS A 79 -1.84 9.95 -7.93
N GLN A 80 -2.10 10.33 -6.69
CA GLN A 80 -3.35 10.99 -6.32
C GLN A 80 -3.47 12.36 -7.00
N ALA A 81 -2.40 13.14 -7.02
CA ALA A 81 -2.37 14.43 -7.70
C ALA A 81 -2.59 14.29 -9.22
N GLU A 82 -2.04 13.25 -9.85
CA GLU A 82 -2.27 12.92 -11.26
C GLU A 82 -3.75 12.59 -11.53
N ILE A 83 -4.36 11.78 -10.69
CA ILE A 83 -5.78 11.42 -10.77
C ILE A 83 -6.67 12.65 -10.60
N ASP A 84 -6.38 13.49 -9.61
CA ASP A 84 -7.16 14.70 -9.34
C ASP A 84 -7.08 15.68 -10.53
N LYS A 85 -5.93 15.78 -11.18
CA LYS A 85 -5.76 16.55 -12.41
C LYS A 85 -6.63 16.00 -13.54
N ILE A 86 -6.60 14.69 -13.78
CA ILE A 86 -7.42 14.05 -14.85
C ILE A 86 -8.92 14.26 -14.58
N ILE A 87 -9.35 14.14 -13.33
CA ILE A 87 -10.75 14.37 -12.95
C ILE A 87 -11.14 15.84 -13.20
N GLY A 88 -10.26 16.78 -12.86
CA GLY A 88 -10.48 18.22 -13.09
C GLY A 88 -10.66 18.52 -14.56
N VAL A 89 -9.71 18.11 -15.40
CA VAL A 89 -9.78 18.32 -16.87
C VAL A 89 -11.03 17.69 -17.47
N LYS A 90 -11.40 16.47 -17.03
CA LYS A 90 -12.65 15.85 -17.50
C LYS A 90 -13.88 16.68 -17.17
N GLN A 91 -13.98 17.25 -15.97
CA GLN A 91 -15.10 18.11 -15.58
C GLN A 91 -15.15 19.38 -16.43
N GLU A 92 -14.01 20.02 -16.66
CA GLU A 92 -13.89 21.22 -17.50
C GLU A 92 -14.36 20.94 -18.95
N ILE A 93 -13.97 19.78 -19.51
CA ILE A 93 -14.43 19.35 -20.84
C ILE A 93 -15.94 19.14 -20.86
N ILE A 94 -16.51 18.46 -19.86
CA ILE A 94 -17.96 18.23 -19.75
C ILE A 94 -18.72 19.57 -19.67
N GLU A 95 -18.21 20.52 -18.88
CA GLU A 95 -18.82 21.84 -18.75
C GLU A 95 -18.74 22.62 -20.04
N ALA A 96 -17.59 22.63 -20.73
CA ALA A 96 -17.40 23.29 -22.01
C ALA A 96 -18.33 22.69 -23.07
N LEU A 97 -18.44 21.36 -23.16
CA LEU A 97 -19.37 20.68 -24.07
C LEU A 97 -20.83 21.10 -23.79
N ASN A 98 -21.25 21.04 -22.52
CA ASN A 98 -22.60 21.42 -22.13
C ASN A 98 -22.91 22.88 -22.48
N GLN A 99 -21.97 23.80 -22.32
CA GLN A 99 -22.14 25.20 -22.67
C GLN A 99 -22.30 25.39 -24.18
N GLU A 100 -21.42 24.77 -24.99
CA GLU A 100 -21.48 24.92 -26.45
C GLU A 100 -22.73 24.25 -27.05
N PHE A 101 -23.09 23.07 -26.61
CA PHE A 101 -24.31 22.41 -27.07
C PHE A 101 -25.59 23.13 -26.63
N SER A 102 -25.58 23.76 -25.46
CA SER A 102 -26.72 24.59 -25.02
C SER A 102 -26.92 25.82 -25.87
N LYS A 103 -25.86 26.45 -26.39
CA LYS A 103 -25.94 27.59 -27.29
C LYS A 103 -26.64 27.25 -28.64
N GLU A 104 -26.42 26.03 -29.11
CA GLU A 104 -26.97 25.52 -30.37
C GLU A 104 -28.28 24.75 -30.18
N GLU A 105 -28.86 24.78 -28.96
CA GLU A 105 -30.12 24.09 -28.62
C GLU A 105 -30.07 22.57 -28.89
N ILE A 106 -28.89 21.95 -28.78
CA ILE A 106 -28.71 20.50 -28.93
C ILE A 106 -28.80 19.86 -27.55
N ALA A 107 -29.86 19.07 -27.36
CA ALA A 107 -29.99 18.27 -26.11
C ALA A 107 -29.09 17.06 -26.17
N ILE A 108 -28.08 17.02 -25.30
CA ILE A 108 -27.20 15.84 -25.11
C ILE A 108 -27.26 15.35 -23.66
N ASN A 109 -26.98 14.11 -23.50
CA ASN A 109 -26.79 13.50 -22.17
C ASN A 109 -25.34 13.04 -22.02
N ILE A 110 -24.61 13.75 -21.16
CA ILE A 110 -23.20 13.39 -20.82
C ILE A 110 -23.18 12.72 -19.48
N ASP A 111 -22.68 11.50 -19.44
CA ASP A 111 -22.44 10.79 -18.20
C ASP A 111 -21.34 11.49 -17.40
N GLN A 112 -21.66 11.93 -16.19
CA GLN A 112 -20.73 12.72 -15.36
C GLN A 112 -19.56 11.88 -14.82
N GLN A 113 -19.71 10.57 -14.77
CA GLN A 113 -18.66 9.68 -14.26
C GLN A 113 -17.66 9.27 -15.35
N THR A 114 -18.18 8.95 -16.52
CA THR A 114 -17.36 8.46 -17.65
C THR A 114 -17.01 9.57 -18.66
N GLY A 115 -17.81 10.62 -18.76
CA GLY A 115 -17.74 11.64 -19.81
C GLY A 115 -18.35 11.16 -21.13
N ALA A 116 -18.93 9.97 -21.17
CA ALA A 116 -19.53 9.41 -22.39
C ALA A 116 -20.80 10.19 -22.79
N ILE A 117 -20.93 10.47 -24.07
CA ILE A 117 -22.15 11.02 -24.65
C ILE A 117 -22.97 9.88 -25.22
N VAL A 118 -24.19 9.73 -24.72
CA VAL A 118 -25.08 8.68 -25.15
C VAL A 118 -26.20 9.24 -25.97
N PHE A 119 -26.37 8.75 -27.20
CA PHE A 119 -27.45 9.07 -28.07
C PHE A 119 -28.52 8.01 -28.08
N ASP A 120 -29.79 8.42 -28.17
CA ASP A 120 -30.84 7.48 -28.48
C ASP A 120 -30.65 6.96 -29.91
N ALA A 121 -30.47 5.63 -30.05
CA ALA A 121 -30.25 5.02 -31.35
C ALA A 121 -31.38 5.31 -32.34
N SER A 122 -32.60 5.62 -31.89
CA SER A 122 -33.75 5.98 -32.73
C SER A 122 -33.56 7.32 -33.46
N ILE A 123 -32.67 8.17 -32.97
CA ILE A 123 -32.33 9.44 -33.66
C ILE A 123 -31.47 9.14 -34.89
N LEU A 124 -30.53 8.23 -34.78
CA LEU A 124 -29.52 7.98 -35.80
C LEU A 124 -29.94 6.88 -36.79
N TYR A 125 -30.58 5.80 -36.27
CA TYR A 125 -30.85 4.60 -37.06
C TYR A 125 -32.31 4.18 -37.00
N ASP A 126 -32.78 3.51 -38.04
CA ASP A 126 -34.00 2.73 -37.98
C ASP A 126 -33.76 1.43 -37.18
N ARG A 127 -34.84 0.80 -36.72
CA ARG A 127 -34.75 -0.45 -35.98
C ARG A 127 -34.05 -1.50 -36.84
N SER A 128 -33.09 -2.22 -36.24
CA SER A 128 -32.29 -3.30 -36.87
C SER A 128 -31.48 -2.84 -38.09
N LYS A 129 -31.21 -1.53 -38.26
CA LYS A 129 -30.36 -1.03 -39.35
C LYS A 129 -29.11 -0.35 -38.78
N SER A 130 -28.05 -0.31 -39.59
CA SER A 130 -26.80 0.45 -39.38
C SER A 130 -26.66 1.64 -40.30
N GLU A 131 -27.55 1.80 -41.29
CA GLU A 131 -27.57 2.96 -42.16
C GLU A 131 -28.17 4.19 -41.41
N LEU A 132 -27.46 5.31 -41.45
CA LEU A 132 -27.93 6.57 -40.84
C LEU A 132 -29.19 7.08 -41.56
N LYS A 133 -30.16 7.51 -40.76
CA LYS A 133 -31.33 8.22 -41.27
C LYS A 133 -30.95 9.64 -41.69
N GLY A 134 -31.74 10.26 -42.58
CA GLY A 134 -31.54 11.65 -42.97
C GLY A 134 -31.55 12.64 -41.80
N GLU A 135 -32.40 12.41 -40.80
CA GLU A 135 -32.44 13.18 -39.56
C GLU A 135 -31.18 12.96 -38.71
N GLY A 136 -30.66 11.70 -38.68
CA GLY A 136 -29.41 11.34 -37.98
C GLY A 136 -28.19 12.03 -38.61
N ILE A 137 -28.14 12.11 -39.95
CA ILE A 137 -27.08 12.84 -40.65
C ILE A 137 -27.12 14.32 -40.28
N GLN A 138 -28.29 14.94 -40.34
CA GLN A 138 -28.46 16.37 -39.98
C GLN A 138 -28.08 16.63 -38.51
N PHE A 139 -28.39 15.69 -37.64
CA PHE A 139 -27.99 15.81 -36.24
C PHE A 139 -26.47 15.74 -36.09
N LEU A 140 -25.80 14.76 -36.70
CA LEU A 140 -24.35 14.60 -36.66
C LEU A 140 -23.61 15.77 -37.31
N ASP A 141 -24.14 16.34 -38.42
CA ASP A 141 -23.58 17.51 -39.08
C ASP A 141 -23.56 18.75 -38.17
N ARG A 142 -24.48 18.87 -37.22
CA ARG A 142 -24.49 19.92 -36.21
C ARG A 142 -23.65 19.55 -34.99
N PHE A 143 -23.71 18.32 -34.54
CA PHE A 143 -23.06 17.82 -33.36
C PHE A 143 -21.52 17.76 -33.49
N LEU A 144 -21.02 17.13 -34.58
CA LEU A 144 -19.59 16.86 -34.73
C LEU A 144 -18.70 18.11 -34.75
N PRO A 145 -19.06 19.21 -35.46
CA PRO A 145 -18.23 20.40 -35.44
C PRO A 145 -18.07 21.00 -34.04
N ILE A 146 -19.12 20.98 -33.21
CA ILE A 146 -19.08 21.49 -31.84
C ILE A 146 -18.21 20.56 -30.99
N TYR A 147 -18.49 19.25 -31.02
CA TYR A 147 -17.78 18.26 -30.26
C TYR A 147 -16.27 18.29 -30.53
N ILE A 148 -15.89 18.19 -31.80
CA ILE A 148 -14.49 18.24 -32.22
C ILE A 148 -13.88 19.62 -31.91
N GLY A 149 -14.63 20.72 -32.09
CA GLY A 149 -14.17 22.07 -31.79
C GLY A 149 -13.81 22.27 -30.33
N VAL A 150 -14.57 21.70 -29.41
CA VAL A 150 -14.26 21.73 -27.97
C VAL A 150 -13.07 20.84 -27.66
N LEU A 151 -13.09 19.55 -28.05
CA LEU A 151 -12.04 18.60 -27.70
C LEU A 151 -10.65 18.95 -28.23
N PHE A 152 -10.59 19.48 -29.44
CA PHE A 152 -9.34 19.90 -30.08
C PHE A 152 -9.05 21.40 -29.94
N SER A 153 -9.74 22.08 -29.02
CA SER A 153 -9.38 23.46 -28.66
C SER A 153 -7.95 23.50 -28.10
N SER A 154 -7.36 24.71 -28.10
CA SER A 154 -6.02 24.88 -27.51
C SER A 154 -5.95 24.56 -26.03
N GLU A 155 -7.08 24.49 -25.37
CA GLU A 155 -7.22 24.22 -23.94
C GLU A 155 -7.17 22.72 -23.60
N PHE A 156 -7.80 21.86 -24.42
CA PHE A 156 -7.99 20.43 -24.07
C PHE A 156 -7.25 19.44 -24.98
N LYS A 157 -6.79 19.88 -26.16
CA LYS A 157 -6.21 19.00 -27.20
C LYS A 157 -5.05 18.11 -26.69
N ASP A 158 -4.27 18.62 -25.74
CA ASP A 158 -3.10 17.92 -25.22
C ASP A 158 -3.47 16.90 -24.11
N ASP A 159 -4.69 16.95 -23.59
CA ASP A 159 -5.23 16.05 -22.58
C ASP A 159 -6.13 14.93 -23.18
N ILE A 160 -6.45 15.01 -24.50
CA ILE A 160 -7.24 14.00 -25.21
C ILE A 160 -6.30 12.99 -25.88
N ALA A 161 -6.33 11.76 -25.41
CA ALA A 161 -5.55 10.67 -25.99
C ALA A 161 -6.25 10.05 -27.23
N GLU A 162 -7.55 9.78 -27.10
CA GLU A 162 -8.36 9.14 -28.16
C GLU A 162 -9.85 9.44 -27.97
N ILE A 163 -10.61 9.28 -29.04
CA ILE A 163 -12.08 9.31 -29.05
C ILE A 163 -12.56 7.90 -29.40
N ILE A 164 -13.30 7.29 -28.49
CA ILE A 164 -13.85 5.95 -28.68
C ILE A 164 -15.30 6.06 -29.10
N ILE A 165 -15.67 5.43 -30.23
CA ILE A 165 -17.05 5.33 -30.70
C ILE A 165 -17.54 3.92 -30.47
N GLU A 166 -18.65 3.78 -29.75
CA GLU A 166 -19.25 2.50 -29.42
C GLU A 166 -20.65 2.39 -30.02
N GLY A 167 -20.89 1.35 -30.79
CA GLY A 167 -22.23 1.01 -31.26
C GLY A 167 -22.93 0.08 -30.27
N HIS A 168 -24.15 0.44 -29.89
CA HIS A 168 -24.98 -0.39 -29.00
C HIS A 168 -26.25 -0.86 -29.69
N THR A 169 -26.72 -2.05 -29.32
CA THR A 169 -27.97 -2.65 -29.78
C THR A 169 -28.82 -3.07 -28.58
N ASP A 170 -30.13 -3.30 -28.82
CA ASP A 170 -31.01 -3.93 -27.84
C ASP A 170 -30.71 -5.43 -27.68
N THR A 171 -31.47 -6.10 -26.82
CA THR A 171 -31.36 -7.54 -26.58
C THR A 171 -32.39 -8.38 -27.34
N ASP A 172 -33.13 -7.78 -28.27
CA ASP A 172 -34.27 -8.42 -28.92
C ASP A 172 -33.87 -9.48 -29.94
N SER A 173 -32.59 -9.48 -30.37
CA SER A 173 -32.06 -10.41 -31.38
C SER A 173 -30.96 -11.33 -30.82
N GLY A 174 -30.52 -12.31 -31.60
CA GLY A 174 -29.44 -13.21 -31.18
C GLY A 174 -28.10 -12.49 -31.04
N TYR A 175 -27.24 -12.97 -30.13
CA TYR A 175 -25.96 -12.34 -29.77
C TYR A 175 -25.08 -12.01 -30.98
N MET A 176 -24.90 -12.97 -31.93
CA MET A 176 -24.03 -12.77 -33.10
C MET A 176 -24.57 -11.66 -34.03
N TYR A 177 -25.89 -11.59 -34.18
CA TYR A 177 -26.53 -10.55 -34.97
C TYR A 177 -26.32 -9.17 -34.32
N ASN A 178 -26.57 -9.09 -33.02
CA ASN A 178 -26.41 -7.85 -32.28
C ASN A 178 -24.94 -7.39 -32.23
N LEU A 179 -23.99 -8.30 -32.14
CA LEU A 179 -22.55 -7.99 -32.21
C LEU A 179 -22.19 -7.38 -33.58
N GLY A 180 -22.63 -8.00 -34.68
CA GLY A 180 -22.43 -7.44 -36.03
C GLY A 180 -23.07 -6.05 -36.16
N LEU A 181 -24.35 -5.92 -35.77
CA LEU A 181 -25.06 -4.64 -35.85
C LEU A 181 -24.41 -3.54 -35.00
N SER A 182 -23.88 -3.87 -33.82
CA SER A 182 -23.17 -2.89 -32.97
C SER A 182 -21.86 -2.42 -33.62
N GLN A 183 -21.12 -3.35 -34.24
CA GLN A 183 -19.90 -3.03 -34.98
C GLN A 183 -20.17 -2.18 -36.21
N ASP A 184 -21.25 -2.50 -36.97
CA ASP A 184 -21.63 -1.74 -38.17
C ASP A 184 -22.13 -0.32 -37.83
N ARG A 185 -22.55 -0.07 -36.57
CA ARG A 185 -23.00 1.25 -36.10
C ARG A 185 -21.89 2.10 -35.52
N ALA A 186 -20.77 1.52 -35.09
CA ALA A 186 -19.59 2.23 -34.61
C ALA A 186 -18.72 2.72 -35.75
#